data_fd755ddd98b5aa2c46ab2cdfb94b7c0b
#
_entry.id   fd755ddd98b5aa2c46ab2cdfb94b7c0b
#
_cell.length_a   1.000
_cell.length_b   1.000
_cell.length_c   1.000
_cell.angle_alpha   90.00
_cell.angle_beta   90.00
_cell.angle_gamma   90.00
#
_symmetry.space_group_name_H-M   'P 1'
#
loop_
_entity.id
_entity.type
_entity.pdbx_description
1 polymer ?
#
loop_
_entity_poly.entity_id
_entity_poly.type
_entity_poly.pdbx_seq_one_letter_code
_entity_poly.pdbx_strand_id
1 'polypeptide(L)'
;MTATQPTGAQLEVPPWDLVLKRNSIERLKQEKFPLDIIHELPELIARGYEAIPEEDIVRLYWWGIAHDKPKIGTFMVRIKVPGGLLSPAQLRAIGAISLRYGRNYGELTTRQGLQLHWVRMEKLPEVLEAIAQAGLTTVGAEGDTVRNITSCPVNGISRDELFDVRPVIEQVARFFWGNRDYSNLPRKHKFTIAACPYQCNAPEIHDIALVGTVKDGRPGFAVRVGGGLSATPRLSRDLGVFVPVDEAVDILRAITDVWQNNNRYRVSRAKARIKFLVDDYGPEGVRRMVEEQLGRSLEDGSGEVVPGK
;
A
#
# COMPACT_ATOMS: atom_id res chain seq x y z
N MET A 1 22.04 -3.80 -25.92
CA MET A 1 22.54 -2.43 -25.73
C MET A 1 22.25 -2.04 -24.27
N THR A 2 23.24 -2.16 -23.41
CA THR A 2 23.19 -1.80 -21.99
C THR A 2 23.42 -0.28 -21.92
N ALA A 3 22.34 0.47 -21.64
CA ALA A 3 22.46 1.89 -21.31
C ALA A 3 23.23 1.99 -20.00
N THR A 4 24.46 2.48 -20.06
CA THR A 4 25.25 2.92 -18.92
C THR A 4 24.50 4.06 -18.22
N GLN A 5 24.01 3.79 -17.02
CA GLN A 5 23.39 4.83 -16.16
C GLN A 5 24.49 5.78 -15.65
N PRO A 6 24.23 7.08 -15.59
CA PRO A 6 25.16 8.02 -14.97
C PRO A 6 25.18 7.76 -13.46
N THR A 7 26.28 7.25 -12.96
CA THR A 7 26.58 7.14 -11.54
C THR A 7 26.79 8.54 -10.97
N GLY A 8 25.92 9.00 -10.07
CA GLY A 8 26.22 10.10 -9.15
C GLY A 8 25.69 11.49 -9.50
N ALA A 9 24.96 11.71 -10.58
CA ALA A 9 24.31 13.00 -10.80
C ALA A 9 23.08 13.11 -9.90
N GLN A 10 23.04 14.10 -9.00
CA GLN A 10 21.80 14.48 -8.32
C GLN A 10 20.81 14.93 -9.39
N LEU A 11 19.76 14.15 -9.59
CA LEU A 11 18.70 14.51 -10.51
C LEU A 11 17.95 15.73 -9.97
N GLU A 12 17.68 16.69 -10.82
CA GLU A 12 16.94 17.88 -10.45
C GLU A 12 15.58 17.52 -9.85
N VAL A 13 15.30 18.08 -8.67
CA VAL A 13 14.00 17.94 -8.00
C VAL A 13 13.13 19.12 -8.42
N PRO A 14 12.05 18.90 -9.16
CA PRO A 14 11.18 19.97 -9.64
C PRO A 14 10.57 20.77 -8.51
N PRO A 15 10.32 22.08 -8.72
CA PRO A 15 9.61 22.91 -7.75
C PRO A 15 8.14 22.45 -7.63
N TRP A 16 7.55 22.69 -6.46
CA TRP A 16 6.17 22.26 -6.17
C TRP A 16 5.13 22.87 -7.11
N ASP A 17 5.32 24.10 -7.54
CA ASP A 17 4.42 24.77 -8.50
C ASP A 17 4.34 24.02 -9.84
N LEU A 18 5.44 23.42 -10.28
CA LEU A 18 5.42 22.58 -11.49
C LEU A 18 4.62 21.32 -11.28
N VAL A 19 4.69 20.72 -10.09
CA VAL A 19 3.87 19.56 -9.72
C VAL A 19 2.40 19.92 -9.81
N LEU A 20 1.98 21.00 -9.16
CA LEU A 20 0.60 21.46 -9.15
C LEU A 20 0.10 21.84 -10.56
N LYS A 21 0.96 22.43 -11.38
CA LYS A 21 0.61 22.75 -12.76
C LYS A 21 0.30 21.49 -13.60
N ARG A 22 1.03 20.40 -13.38
CA ARG A 22 0.99 19.20 -14.23
C ARG A 22 0.14 18.05 -13.70
N ASN A 23 -0.08 17.97 -12.39
CA ASN A 23 -0.77 16.86 -11.75
C ASN A 23 -2.05 17.31 -11.05
N SER A 24 -3.20 17.05 -11.67
CA SER A 24 -4.51 17.41 -11.12
C SER A 24 -4.81 16.71 -9.79
N ILE A 25 -4.27 15.52 -9.56
CA ILE A 25 -4.49 14.80 -8.30
C ILE A 25 -3.67 15.44 -7.16
N GLU A 26 -2.48 15.97 -7.41
CA GLU A 26 -1.75 16.71 -6.38
C GLU A 26 -2.46 18.03 -6.03
N ARG A 27 -3.08 18.71 -7.03
CA ARG A 27 -3.98 19.87 -6.75
C ARG A 27 -5.15 19.46 -5.88
N LEU A 28 -5.86 18.40 -6.26
CA LEU A 28 -7.01 17.87 -5.53
C LEU A 28 -6.66 17.57 -4.06
N LYS A 29 -5.48 16.97 -3.81
CA LYS A 29 -4.99 16.66 -2.46
C LYS A 29 -4.61 17.92 -1.67
N GLN A 30 -4.12 18.96 -2.34
CA GLN A 30 -3.78 20.23 -1.72
C GLN A 30 -5.02 21.05 -1.36
N GLU A 31 -6.03 21.07 -2.22
CA GLU A 31 -7.29 21.80 -1.99
C GLU A 31 -8.05 21.27 -0.79
N LYS A 32 -8.12 19.94 -0.65
CA LYS A 32 -8.75 19.24 0.47
C LYS A 32 -8.03 17.93 0.72
N PHE A 33 -7.58 17.70 1.94
CA PHE A 33 -6.94 16.44 2.29
C PHE A 33 -7.92 15.28 2.10
N PRO A 34 -7.58 14.25 1.30
CA PRO A 34 -8.58 13.27 0.85
C PRO A 34 -9.28 12.47 1.94
N LEU A 35 -8.63 12.25 3.11
CA LEU A 35 -9.28 11.57 4.21
C LEU A 35 -10.39 12.39 4.88
N ASP A 36 -10.36 13.72 4.72
CA ASP A 36 -11.34 14.60 5.37
C ASP A 36 -12.71 14.56 4.70
N ILE A 37 -12.83 14.04 3.48
CA ILE A 37 -14.09 13.87 2.76
C ILE A 37 -15.15 13.09 3.53
N ILE A 38 -14.72 12.23 4.46
CA ILE A 38 -15.66 11.41 5.25
C ILE A 38 -16.57 12.26 6.13
N HIS A 39 -16.07 13.41 6.58
CA HIS A 39 -16.85 14.35 7.41
C HIS A 39 -17.96 15.04 6.60
N GLU A 40 -17.83 15.10 5.29
CA GLU A 40 -18.80 15.68 4.36
C GLU A 40 -19.77 14.62 3.80
N LEU A 41 -19.51 13.33 4.06
CA LEU A 41 -20.34 12.25 3.52
C LEU A 41 -21.84 12.43 3.78
N PRO A 42 -22.30 12.86 4.98
CA PRO A 42 -23.72 13.12 5.23
C PRO A 42 -24.32 14.20 4.30
N GLU A 43 -23.55 15.28 4.04
CA GLU A 43 -23.98 16.36 3.14
C GLU A 43 -24.00 15.90 1.70
N LEU A 44 -23.02 15.14 1.27
CA LEU A 44 -22.96 14.56 -0.09
C LEU A 44 -24.17 13.64 -0.33
N ILE A 45 -24.54 12.84 0.67
CA ILE A 45 -25.73 11.99 0.62
C ILE A 45 -27.01 12.84 0.52
N ALA A 46 -27.12 13.90 1.31
CA ALA A 46 -28.28 14.78 1.30
C ALA A 46 -28.48 15.51 -0.04
N ARG A 47 -27.39 15.86 -0.73
CA ARG A 47 -27.43 16.47 -2.07
C ARG A 47 -27.86 15.47 -3.17
N GLY A 48 -27.69 14.19 -2.92
CA GLY A 48 -27.93 13.11 -3.89
C GLY A 48 -26.78 12.88 -4.85
N TYR A 49 -26.70 11.66 -5.35
CA TYR A 49 -25.58 11.16 -6.15
C TYR A 49 -25.23 12.03 -7.35
N GLU A 50 -26.23 12.49 -8.11
CA GLU A 50 -26.02 13.27 -9.34
C GLU A 50 -25.41 14.67 -9.09
N ALA A 51 -25.45 15.16 -7.84
CA ALA A 51 -24.92 16.46 -7.45
C ALA A 51 -23.51 16.40 -6.86
N ILE A 52 -22.90 15.21 -6.79
CA ILE A 52 -21.56 15.06 -6.21
C ILE A 52 -20.48 15.44 -7.23
N PRO A 53 -19.58 16.37 -6.92
CA PRO A 53 -18.42 16.65 -7.76
C PRO A 53 -17.56 15.41 -7.99
N GLU A 54 -17.04 15.22 -9.20
CA GLU A 54 -16.17 14.08 -9.52
C GLU A 54 -14.90 14.09 -8.65
N GLU A 55 -14.41 15.26 -8.24
CA GLU A 55 -13.28 15.44 -7.33
C GLU A 55 -13.55 14.82 -5.95
N ASP A 56 -14.77 14.94 -5.44
CA ASP A 56 -15.15 14.36 -4.16
C ASP A 56 -15.33 12.84 -4.27
N ILE A 57 -15.83 12.35 -5.39
CA ILE A 57 -15.81 10.90 -5.68
C ILE A 57 -14.38 10.38 -5.71
N VAL A 58 -13.45 11.12 -6.31
CA VAL A 58 -12.02 10.72 -6.30
C VAL A 58 -11.44 10.72 -4.89
N ARG A 59 -11.84 11.66 -4.02
CA ARG A 59 -11.41 11.68 -2.60
C ARG A 59 -11.95 10.48 -1.82
N LEU A 60 -13.16 10.00 -2.12
CA LEU A 60 -13.73 8.79 -1.51
C LEU A 60 -12.87 7.53 -1.75
N TYR A 61 -12.02 7.50 -2.79
CA TYR A 61 -11.09 6.39 -3.00
C TYR A 61 -10.16 6.17 -1.80
N TRP A 62 -9.78 7.25 -1.07
CA TRP A 62 -8.95 7.11 0.14
C TRP A 62 -9.67 6.36 1.27
N TRP A 63 -10.99 6.30 1.20
CA TRP A 63 -11.84 5.48 2.08
C TRP A 63 -12.21 4.12 1.48
N GLY A 64 -11.54 3.72 0.38
CA GLY A 64 -11.82 2.47 -0.30
C GLY A 64 -13.20 2.43 -0.99
N ILE A 65 -13.81 3.58 -1.21
CA ILE A 65 -15.11 3.74 -1.84
C ILE A 65 -14.89 4.19 -3.28
N ALA A 66 -15.34 3.41 -4.24
CA ALA A 66 -15.21 3.71 -5.65
C ALA A 66 -16.53 3.43 -6.39
N HIS A 67 -16.73 4.11 -7.51
CA HIS A 67 -17.89 3.80 -8.35
C HIS A 67 -17.93 2.34 -8.76
N ASP A 68 -19.12 1.74 -8.67
CA ASP A 68 -19.44 0.55 -9.44
C ASP A 68 -19.76 0.89 -10.90
N LYS A 69 -19.81 -0.12 -11.73
CA LYS A 69 -20.23 0.01 -13.12
C LYS A 69 -21.58 -0.70 -13.32
N PRO A 70 -22.57 -0.02 -13.91
CA PRO A 70 -22.60 1.38 -14.35
C PRO A 70 -22.63 2.37 -13.17
N LYS A 71 -22.24 3.63 -13.41
CA LYS A 71 -22.28 4.71 -12.43
C LYS A 71 -23.72 5.19 -12.19
N ILE A 72 -24.43 4.56 -11.26
CA ILE A 72 -25.86 4.78 -10.96
C ILE A 72 -26.13 5.00 -9.46
N GLY A 73 -25.18 5.58 -8.72
CA GLY A 73 -25.32 5.82 -7.27
C GLY A 73 -25.02 4.60 -6.41
N THR A 74 -24.40 3.56 -6.99
CA THR A 74 -23.87 2.42 -6.24
C THR A 74 -22.35 2.43 -6.26
N PHE A 75 -21.75 1.90 -5.17
CA PHE A 75 -20.33 1.93 -4.93
C PHE A 75 -19.78 0.55 -4.59
N MET A 76 -18.57 0.33 -5.03
CA MET A 76 -17.70 -0.72 -4.51
C MET A 76 -17.06 -0.21 -3.21
N VAL A 77 -17.09 -1.03 -2.16
CA VAL A 77 -16.42 -0.78 -0.90
C VAL A 77 -15.33 -1.82 -0.70
N ARG A 78 -14.10 -1.37 -0.58
CA ARG A 78 -12.92 -2.23 -0.45
C ARG A 78 -12.47 -2.31 0.99
N ILE A 79 -12.41 -3.52 1.54
CA ILE A 79 -12.01 -3.82 2.91
C ILE A 79 -10.56 -4.28 2.93
N LYS A 80 -9.75 -3.73 3.82
CA LYS A 80 -8.39 -4.20 4.08
C LYS A 80 -8.40 -5.39 5.02
N VAL A 81 -7.57 -6.37 4.68
CA VAL A 81 -7.35 -7.58 5.46
C VAL A 81 -5.84 -7.82 5.53
N PRO A 82 -5.17 -7.40 6.63
CA PRO A 82 -3.72 -7.49 6.73
C PRO A 82 -3.23 -8.93 6.64
N GLY A 83 -2.33 -9.17 5.70
CA GLY A 83 -1.80 -10.53 5.44
C GLY A 83 -2.83 -11.55 4.98
N GLY A 84 -4.06 -11.13 4.61
CA GLY A 84 -5.14 -12.03 4.23
C GLY A 84 -5.78 -12.78 5.40
N LEU A 85 -5.52 -12.38 6.64
CA LEU A 85 -5.98 -13.08 7.84
C LEU A 85 -7.29 -12.50 8.35
N LEU A 86 -8.29 -13.36 8.49
CA LEU A 86 -9.61 -13.04 9.03
C LEU A 86 -9.96 -13.99 10.17
N SER A 87 -10.47 -13.46 11.26
CA SER A 87 -11.11 -14.28 12.28
C SER A 87 -12.48 -14.79 11.78
N PRO A 88 -13.00 -15.90 12.32
CA PRO A 88 -14.35 -16.36 12.00
C PRO A 88 -15.44 -15.31 12.29
N ALA A 89 -15.24 -14.46 13.30
CA ALA A 89 -16.16 -13.37 13.62
C ALA A 89 -16.15 -12.29 12.54
N GLN A 90 -14.97 -11.89 12.08
CA GLN A 90 -14.81 -10.92 10.98
C GLN A 90 -15.43 -11.42 9.68
N LEU A 91 -15.20 -12.69 9.35
CA LEU A 91 -15.77 -13.30 8.13
C LEU A 91 -17.30 -13.33 8.19
N ARG A 92 -17.89 -13.67 9.35
CA ARG A 92 -19.35 -13.61 9.55
C ARG A 92 -19.89 -12.19 9.44
N ALA A 93 -19.19 -11.21 10.01
CA ALA A 93 -19.58 -9.80 9.90
C ALA A 93 -19.58 -9.31 8.44
N ILE A 94 -18.53 -9.64 7.68
CA ILE A 94 -18.47 -9.31 6.23
C ILE A 94 -19.62 -9.98 5.48
N GLY A 95 -19.91 -11.25 5.76
CA GLY A 95 -21.03 -11.95 5.15
C GLY A 95 -22.39 -11.28 5.45
N ALA A 96 -22.61 -10.87 6.70
CA ALA A 96 -23.83 -10.16 7.10
C ALA A 96 -23.94 -8.77 6.42
N ILE A 97 -22.83 -8.03 6.32
CA ILE A 97 -22.77 -6.75 5.61
C ILE A 97 -23.07 -6.94 4.12
N SER A 98 -22.47 -7.95 3.50
CA SER A 98 -22.70 -8.28 2.09
C SER A 98 -24.16 -8.63 1.83
N LEU A 99 -24.75 -9.47 2.67
CA LEU A 99 -26.18 -9.86 2.56
C LEU A 99 -27.10 -8.65 2.64
N ARG A 100 -26.83 -7.74 3.58
CA ARG A 100 -27.70 -6.57 3.83
C ARG A 100 -27.53 -5.45 2.82
N TYR A 101 -26.29 -5.19 2.35
CA TYR A 101 -25.96 -3.98 1.59
C TYR A 101 -25.33 -4.25 0.22
N GLY A 102 -24.77 -5.43 -0.04
CA GLY A 102 -23.97 -5.77 -1.23
C GLY A 102 -24.55 -6.92 -2.05
N ARG A 103 -25.89 -7.11 -2.09
CA ARG A 103 -26.58 -8.17 -2.84
C ARG A 103 -26.10 -9.60 -2.53
N ASN A 104 -25.64 -9.84 -1.30
CA ASN A 104 -25.07 -11.12 -0.87
C ASN A 104 -23.89 -11.59 -1.77
N TYR A 105 -23.08 -10.63 -2.24
CA TYR A 105 -21.94 -10.88 -3.10
C TYR A 105 -20.71 -10.12 -2.59
N GLY A 106 -19.57 -10.75 -2.67
CA GLY A 106 -18.27 -10.14 -2.36
C GLY A 106 -17.17 -10.82 -3.13
N GLU A 107 -16.11 -10.08 -3.41
CA GLU A 107 -14.94 -10.57 -4.14
C GLU A 107 -13.70 -10.60 -3.26
N LEU A 108 -12.97 -11.72 -3.32
CA LEU A 108 -11.61 -11.81 -2.83
C LEU A 108 -10.67 -11.24 -3.90
N THR A 109 -9.76 -10.37 -3.47
CA THR A 109 -8.83 -9.75 -4.41
C THR A 109 -7.46 -10.42 -4.38
N THR A 110 -6.68 -10.27 -5.47
CA THR A 110 -5.29 -10.70 -5.52
C THR A 110 -4.38 -9.98 -4.52
N ARG A 111 -4.89 -8.96 -3.81
CA ARG A 111 -4.20 -8.33 -2.68
C ARG A 111 -4.73 -8.80 -1.34
N GLN A 112 -5.38 -9.95 -1.29
CA GLN A 112 -5.88 -10.54 -0.04
C GLN A 112 -6.85 -9.62 0.73
N GLY A 113 -7.50 -8.68 0.04
CA GLY A 113 -8.58 -7.87 0.57
C GLY A 113 -9.92 -8.31 0.02
N LEU A 114 -10.98 -7.69 0.48
CA LEU A 114 -12.35 -7.97 0.06
C LEU A 114 -12.95 -6.74 -0.63
N GLN A 115 -13.86 -6.98 -1.56
CA GLN A 115 -14.71 -5.96 -2.20
C GLN A 115 -16.16 -6.34 -2.02
N LEU A 116 -16.96 -5.36 -1.56
CA LEU A 116 -18.41 -5.40 -1.63
C LEU A 116 -18.84 -4.51 -2.79
N HIS A 117 -19.84 -4.92 -3.54
CA HIS A 117 -20.36 -4.20 -4.69
C HIS A 117 -21.81 -3.77 -4.47
N TRP A 118 -22.27 -2.84 -5.30
CA TRP A 118 -23.64 -2.32 -5.32
C TRP A 118 -24.10 -1.72 -4.00
N VAL A 119 -23.18 -1.27 -3.16
CA VAL A 119 -23.51 -0.55 -1.94
C VAL A 119 -24.12 0.80 -2.33
N ARG A 120 -25.35 1.04 -1.95
CA ARG A 120 -26.01 2.32 -2.22
C ARG A 120 -25.36 3.44 -1.42
N MET A 121 -25.28 4.62 -2.01
CA MET A 121 -24.66 5.78 -1.40
C MET A 121 -25.20 6.09 0.00
N GLU A 122 -26.51 6.04 0.18
CA GLU A 122 -27.19 6.34 1.44
C GLU A 122 -26.84 5.33 2.54
N LYS A 123 -26.28 4.17 2.18
CA LYS A 123 -25.88 3.10 3.08
C LYS A 123 -24.40 3.08 3.41
N LEU A 124 -23.61 3.94 2.78
CA LEU A 124 -22.16 4.00 3.05
C LEU A 124 -21.83 4.22 4.53
N PRO A 125 -22.47 5.15 5.28
CA PRO A 125 -22.16 5.33 6.71
C PRO A 125 -22.41 4.06 7.53
N GLU A 126 -23.55 3.39 7.31
CA GLU A 126 -23.89 2.15 8.03
C GLU A 126 -22.88 1.03 7.72
N VAL A 127 -22.45 0.92 6.45
CA VAL A 127 -21.47 -0.08 6.01
C VAL A 127 -20.10 0.17 6.61
N LEU A 128 -19.63 1.43 6.59
CA LEU A 128 -18.32 1.80 7.16
C LEU A 128 -18.28 1.54 8.66
N GLU A 129 -19.36 1.89 9.37
CA GLU A 129 -19.49 1.64 10.80
C GLU A 129 -19.50 0.14 11.12
N ALA A 130 -20.25 -0.66 10.38
CA ALA A 130 -20.31 -2.11 10.58
C ALA A 130 -18.95 -2.78 10.33
N ILE A 131 -18.18 -2.31 9.33
CA ILE A 131 -16.82 -2.76 9.06
C ILE A 131 -15.89 -2.40 10.23
N ALA A 132 -15.99 -1.17 10.75
CA ALA A 132 -15.19 -0.71 11.89
C ALA A 132 -15.52 -1.49 13.17
N GLN A 133 -16.78 -1.76 13.45
CA GLN A 133 -17.23 -2.60 14.58
C GLN A 133 -16.71 -4.03 14.50
N ALA A 134 -16.47 -4.55 13.30
CA ALA A 134 -15.82 -5.85 13.09
C ALA A 134 -14.28 -5.81 13.28
N GLY A 135 -13.71 -4.64 13.65
CA GLY A 135 -12.27 -4.45 13.78
C GLY A 135 -11.54 -4.45 12.42
N LEU A 136 -12.23 -4.07 11.36
CA LEU A 136 -11.70 -3.96 10.00
C LEU A 136 -11.71 -2.48 9.53
N THR A 137 -11.10 -2.20 8.41
CA THR A 137 -11.06 -0.84 7.86
C THR A 137 -11.09 -0.83 6.34
N THR A 138 -11.62 0.25 5.78
CA THR A 138 -11.55 0.59 4.36
C THR A 138 -10.52 1.68 4.08
N VAL A 139 -10.03 2.35 5.12
CA VAL A 139 -9.13 3.52 4.98
C VAL A 139 -7.84 3.15 4.24
N GLY A 140 -7.55 3.86 3.15
CA GLY A 140 -6.38 3.61 2.30
C GLY A 140 -6.45 2.32 1.48
N ALA A 141 -7.61 1.68 1.36
CA ALA A 141 -7.76 0.52 0.48
C ALA A 141 -7.63 0.92 -1.01
N GLU A 142 -7.92 2.18 -1.33
CA GLU A 142 -7.60 2.83 -2.60
C GLU A 142 -6.90 4.19 -2.39
N GLY A 143 -6.81 5.02 -3.44
CA GLY A 143 -6.12 6.31 -3.37
C GLY A 143 -4.59 6.19 -3.42
N ASP A 144 -3.92 7.29 -3.14
CA ASP A 144 -2.46 7.37 -3.12
C ASP A 144 -1.96 7.19 -1.66
N THR A 145 -2.07 5.95 -1.19
CA THR A 145 -1.77 5.51 0.19
C THR A 145 -1.05 4.17 0.19
N VAL A 146 -0.64 3.72 1.36
CA VAL A 146 -0.22 2.33 1.58
C VAL A 146 -1.43 1.41 1.52
N ARG A 147 -1.43 0.51 0.56
CA ARG A 147 -2.52 -0.43 0.28
C ARG A 147 -2.53 -1.59 1.27
N ASN A 148 -3.49 -2.52 1.11
CA ASN A 148 -3.47 -3.75 1.91
C ASN A 148 -2.10 -4.43 1.83
N ILE A 149 -1.60 -4.91 2.96
CA ILE A 149 -0.33 -5.64 3.06
C ILE A 149 -0.61 -7.09 2.73
N THR A 150 0.11 -7.65 1.75
CA THR A 150 -0.01 -9.06 1.40
C THR A 150 1.03 -9.91 2.11
N SER A 151 0.74 -11.19 2.29
CA SER A 151 1.64 -12.15 2.89
C SER A 151 1.52 -13.53 2.23
N CYS A 152 2.21 -14.52 2.75
CA CYS A 152 2.03 -15.91 2.36
C CYS A 152 0.60 -16.36 2.65
N PRO A 153 -0.09 -17.05 1.72
CA PRO A 153 -1.45 -17.51 1.95
C PRO A 153 -1.59 -18.56 3.07
N VAL A 154 -0.49 -19.20 3.45
CA VAL A 154 -0.43 -20.18 4.56
C VAL A 154 0.44 -19.65 5.72
N ASN A 155 0.49 -18.34 5.88
CA ASN A 155 1.20 -17.66 6.95
C ASN A 155 0.70 -18.10 8.34
N GLY A 156 1.61 -18.51 9.23
CA GLY A 156 1.31 -19.05 10.54
C GLY A 156 0.84 -20.52 10.54
N ILE A 157 0.85 -21.21 9.39
CA ILE A 157 0.42 -22.61 9.24
C ILE A 157 1.54 -23.46 8.62
N SER A 158 2.34 -22.86 7.72
CA SER A 158 3.40 -23.59 7.02
C SER A 158 4.52 -24.01 7.95
N ARG A 159 4.97 -25.28 7.80
CA ARG A 159 6.16 -25.79 8.52
C ARG A 159 7.46 -25.14 8.06
N ASP A 160 7.45 -24.60 6.84
CA ASP A 160 8.65 -24.02 6.19
C ASP A 160 8.78 -22.52 6.48
N GLU A 161 7.87 -21.94 7.27
CA GLU A 161 7.96 -20.54 7.69
C GLU A 161 9.14 -20.35 8.64
N LEU A 162 10.04 -19.45 8.32
CA LEU A 162 11.25 -19.21 9.10
C LEU A 162 10.95 -18.61 10.49
N PHE A 163 9.93 -17.76 10.55
CA PHE A 163 9.37 -17.15 11.75
C PHE A 163 8.00 -16.54 11.46
N ASP A 164 7.22 -16.33 12.51
CA ASP A 164 5.88 -15.74 12.39
C ASP A 164 5.94 -14.24 12.08
N VAL A 165 5.46 -13.84 10.90
CA VAL A 165 5.42 -12.44 10.46
C VAL A 165 4.09 -11.73 10.77
N ARG A 166 3.09 -12.42 11.32
CA ARG A 166 1.79 -11.82 11.61
C ARG A 166 1.87 -10.61 12.54
N PRO A 167 2.67 -10.64 13.63
CA PRO A 167 2.86 -9.46 14.48
C PRO A 167 3.48 -8.27 13.73
N VAL A 168 4.42 -8.51 12.81
CA VAL A 168 5.04 -7.47 11.99
C VAL A 168 4.03 -6.86 11.05
N ILE A 169 3.22 -7.67 10.38
CA ILE A 169 2.15 -7.19 9.48
C ILE A 169 1.18 -6.29 10.24
N GLU A 170 0.80 -6.67 11.46
CA GLU A 170 -0.10 -5.89 12.29
C GLU A 170 0.52 -4.55 12.70
N GLN A 171 1.78 -4.53 13.13
CA GLN A 171 2.51 -3.30 13.47
C GLN A 171 2.61 -2.36 12.27
N VAL A 172 2.98 -2.88 11.09
CA VAL A 172 3.05 -2.10 9.85
C VAL A 172 1.67 -1.55 9.47
N ALA A 173 0.62 -2.37 9.58
CA ALA A 173 -0.75 -1.94 9.31
C ALA A 173 -1.18 -0.80 10.25
N ARG A 174 -0.95 -0.94 11.55
CA ARG A 174 -1.27 0.10 12.55
C ARG A 174 -0.51 1.40 12.32
N PHE A 175 0.74 1.33 11.88
CA PHE A 175 1.54 2.53 11.62
C PHE A 175 1.07 3.30 10.39
N PHE A 176 0.81 2.61 9.27
CA PHE A 176 0.56 3.26 7.99
C PHE A 176 -0.91 3.57 7.72
N TRP A 177 -1.86 2.78 8.26
CA TRP A 177 -3.27 2.92 7.89
C TRP A 177 -3.93 4.08 8.61
N GLY A 178 -4.53 4.99 7.83
CA GLY A 178 -5.13 6.21 8.36
C GLY A 178 -4.11 7.25 8.83
N ASN A 179 -2.81 6.94 8.80
CA ASN A 179 -1.78 7.91 9.10
C ASN A 179 -1.73 8.99 8.00
N ARG A 180 -1.95 10.23 8.40
CA ARG A 180 -2.05 11.37 7.47
C ARG A 180 -0.76 11.59 6.68
N ASP A 181 0.41 11.38 7.30
CA ASP A 181 1.71 11.56 6.66
C ASP A 181 1.94 10.56 5.52
N TYR A 182 1.27 9.40 5.58
CA TYR A 182 1.36 8.33 4.58
C TYR A 182 0.06 8.15 3.77
N SER A 183 -0.83 9.13 3.85
CA SER A 183 -2.09 9.18 3.09
C SER A 183 -2.09 10.26 2.01
N ASN A 184 -0.91 10.86 1.74
CA ASN A 184 -0.66 11.80 0.65
C ASN A 184 0.57 11.39 -0.17
N LEU A 185 0.67 10.12 -0.52
CA LEU A 185 1.80 9.59 -1.30
C LEU A 185 1.73 10.05 -2.76
N PRO A 186 2.84 10.03 -3.51
CA PRO A 186 2.83 10.33 -4.96
C PRO A 186 1.93 9.39 -5.75
N ARG A 187 1.80 8.13 -5.27
CA ARG A 187 0.97 7.09 -5.90
C ARG A 187 0.66 5.98 -4.89
N LYS A 188 -0.28 5.07 -5.25
CA LYS A 188 -0.51 3.83 -4.49
C LYS A 188 0.80 3.13 -4.16
N HIS A 189 0.97 2.69 -2.92
CA HIS A 189 2.15 2.03 -2.40
C HIS A 189 1.80 0.63 -1.87
N LYS A 190 2.52 -0.39 -2.31
CA LYS A 190 2.15 -1.79 -2.10
C LYS A 190 3.27 -2.53 -1.40
N PHE A 191 2.99 -3.00 -0.18
CA PHE A 191 3.90 -3.82 0.59
C PHE A 191 3.51 -5.30 0.52
N THR A 192 4.51 -6.17 0.64
CA THR A 192 4.34 -7.58 0.96
C THR A 192 5.36 -8.01 1.99
N ILE A 193 4.96 -8.85 2.94
CA ILE A 193 5.80 -9.30 4.05
C ILE A 193 5.56 -10.80 4.24
N ALA A 194 6.57 -11.63 4.08
CA ALA A 194 6.47 -13.06 4.31
C ALA A 194 7.81 -13.65 4.71
N ALA A 195 7.80 -14.65 5.58
CA ALA A 195 8.98 -15.41 5.99
C ALA A 195 8.98 -16.85 5.46
N CYS A 196 8.20 -17.11 4.41
CA CYS A 196 8.17 -18.41 3.74
C CYS A 196 9.18 -18.43 2.58
N PRO A 197 10.08 -19.43 2.50
CA PRO A 197 11.12 -19.50 1.46
C PRO A 197 10.53 -19.67 0.04
N TYR A 198 9.30 -20.15 -0.09
CA TYR A 198 8.65 -20.30 -1.41
C TYR A 198 8.12 -19.00 -2.02
N GLN A 199 8.04 -17.91 -1.25
CA GLN A 199 7.70 -16.56 -1.71
C GLN A 199 6.44 -16.48 -2.59
N CYS A 200 5.39 -17.27 -2.28
CA CYS A 200 4.13 -17.29 -3.03
C CYS A 200 3.39 -15.94 -3.07
N ASN A 201 3.79 -14.99 -2.21
CA ASN A 201 3.32 -13.61 -2.18
C ASN A 201 3.92 -12.73 -3.30
N ALA A 202 4.76 -13.30 -4.17
CA ALA A 202 5.40 -12.63 -5.32
C ALA A 202 6.09 -11.30 -4.95
N PRO A 203 7.15 -11.32 -4.13
CA PRO A 203 7.85 -10.11 -3.69
C PRO A 203 8.38 -9.26 -4.84
N GLU A 204 8.64 -9.86 -6.01
CA GLU A 204 9.20 -9.23 -7.19
C GLU A 204 8.29 -8.14 -7.78
N ILE A 205 6.97 -8.22 -7.57
CA ILE A 205 6.01 -7.29 -8.19
C ILE A 205 5.46 -6.24 -7.21
N HIS A 206 6.09 -6.09 -6.04
CA HIS A 206 5.68 -5.14 -5.01
C HIS A 206 6.61 -3.92 -4.95
N ASP A 207 6.05 -2.78 -4.53
CA ASP A 207 6.82 -1.54 -4.34
C ASP A 207 7.93 -1.73 -3.31
N ILE A 208 7.59 -2.38 -2.18
CA ILE A 208 8.55 -2.85 -1.18
C ILE A 208 8.14 -4.26 -0.75
N ALA A 209 9.12 -5.15 -0.65
CA ALA A 209 8.94 -6.48 -0.09
C ALA A 209 9.94 -6.73 1.04
N LEU A 210 9.42 -7.19 2.17
CA LEU A 210 10.21 -7.75 3.26
C LEU A 210 10.17 -9.27 3.12
N VAL A 211 11.31 -9.83 2.74
CA VAL A 211 11.48 -11.29 2.53
C VAL A 211 12.19 -11.85 3.75
N GLY A 212 11.51 -12.70 4.50
CA GLY A 212 12.08 -13.32 5.70
C GLY A 212 13.33 -14.12 5.39
N THR A 213 14.33 -13.94 6.23
CA THR A 213 15.64 -14.57 6.13
C THR A 213 16.25 -14.75 7.53
N VAL A 214 17.31 -15.51 7.62
CA VAL A 214 18.09 -15.67 8.85
C VAL A 214 19.54 -15.30 8.56
N LYS A 215 20.12 -14.45 9.39
CA LYS A 215 21.53 -14.07 9.32
C LYS A 215 22.19 -14.26 10.69
N ASP A 216 23.23 -15.07 10.75
CA ASP A 216 23.94 -15.40 12.00
C ASP A 216 22.99 -15.89 13.11
N GLY A 217 21.98 -16.70 12.74
CA GLY A 217 20.97 -17.21 13.66
C GLY A 217 19.88 -16.19 14.06
N ARG A 218 19.95 -14.95 13.58
CA ARG A 218 18.95 -13.89 13.86
C ARG A 218 17.89 -13.85 12.77
N PRO A 219 16.58 -13.90 13.11
CA PRO A 219 15.53 -13.70 12.15
C PRO A 219 15.45 -12.21 11.72
N GLY A 220 15.13 -11.98 10.47
CA GLY A 220 15.00 -10.65 9.90
C GLY A 220 14.55 -10.70 8.45
N PHE A 221 14.79 -9.64 7.73
CA PHE A 221 14.33 -9.48 6.36
C PHE A 221 15.44 -9.04 5.40
N ALA A 222 15.50 -9.67 4.24
CA ALA A 222 16.05 -9.07 3.04
C ALA A 222 15.03 -8.08 2.48
N VAL A 223 15.47 -6.93 1.98
CA VAL A 223 14.60 -5.85 1.51
C VAL A 223 14.68 -5.71 0.00
N ARG A 224 13.54 -5.82 -0.65
CA ARG A 224 13.42 -5.60 -2.10
C ARG A 224 12.58 -4.37 -2.39
N VAL A 225 12.95 -3.59 -3.42
CA VAL A 225 12.28 -2.32 -3.78
C VAL A 225 12.05 -2.18 -5.26
N GLY A 226 11.03 -1.41 -5.64
CA GLY A 226 10.80 -0.97 -7.02
C GLY A 226 10.06 -1.96 -7.89
N GLY A 227 9.42 -2.97 -7.35
CA GLY A 227 8.55 -3.86 -8.13
C GLY A 227 7.21 -3.21 -8.47
N GLY A 228 6.63 -3.62 -9.57
CA GLY A 228 5.29 -3.19 -9.95
C GLY A 228 4.98 -3.43 -11.43
N LEU A 229 3.82 -4.00 -11.64
CA LEU A 229 3.26 -4.20 -12.98
C LEU A 229 2.67 -2.88 -13.53
N SER A 230 1.66 -2.94 -14.38
CA SER A 230 1.07 -1.81 -15.08
C SER A 230 1.78 -1.54 -16.42
N ALA A 231 1.55 -0.38 -17.05
CA ALA A 231 2.04 -0.07 -18.40
C ALA A 231 3.57 -0.15 -18.58
N THR A 232 4.31 0.02 -17.49
CA THR A 232 5.78 -0.09 -17.49
C THR A 232 6.20 -1.07 -16.40
N PRO A 233 6.15 -2.38 -16.65
CA PRO A 233 6.45 -3.38 -15.61
C PRO A 233 7.93 -3.36 -15.19
N ARG A 234 8.15 -3.56 -13.88
CA ARG A 234 9.48 -3.73 -13.28
C ARG A 234 9.42 -4.81 -12.22
N LEU A 235 10.46 -5.60 -12.12
CA LEU A 235 10.68 -6.48 -10.98
C LEU A 235 11.46 -5.72 -9.90
N SER A 236 11.14 -5.99 -8.65
CA SER A 236 11.84 -5.40 -7.51
C SER A 236 13.31 -5.83 -7.50
N ARG A 237 14.14 -4.95 -6.95
CA ARG A 237 15.57 -5.16 -6.78
C ARG A 237 15.92 -5.31 -5.31
N ASP A 238 16.87 -6.16 -5.01
CA ASP A 238 17.42 -6.32 -3.68
C ASP A 238 18.25 -5.09 -3.30
N LEU A 239 18.08 -4.58 -2.08
CA LEU A 239 18.91 -3.50 -1.53
C LEU A 239 20.25 -4.02 -0.97
N GLY A 240 20.43 -5.33 -0.87
CA GLY A 240 21.63 -5.95 -0.32
C GLY A 240 21.78 -5.73 1.19
N VAL A 241 20.68 -5.65 1.93
CA VAL A 241 20.67 -5.38 3.36
C VAL A 241 19.90 -6.42 4.14
N PHE A 242 20.32 -6.64 5.38
CA PHE A 242 19.58 -7.38 6.40
C PHE A 242 18.95 -6.39 7.38
N VAL A 243 17.66 -6.57 7.65
CA VAL A 243 16.90 -5.76 8.60
C VAL A 243 16.31 -6.66 9.68
N PRO A 244 16.64 -6.45 10.96
CA PRO A 244 16.03 -7.18 12.08
C PRO A 244 14.50 -7.04 12.09
N VAL A 245 13.81 -8.02 12.67
CA VAL A 245 12.34 -8.07 12.69
C VAL A 245 11.70 -6.82 13.31
N ASP A 246 12.28 -6.31 14.39
CA ASP A 246 11.83 -5.14 15.14
C ASP A 246 12.04 -3.81 14.40
N GLU A 247 12.89 -3.77 13.38
CA GLU A 247 13.14 -2.58 12.54
C GLU A 247 12.26 -2.53 11.27
N ALA A 248 11.33 -3.47 11.10
CA ALA A 248 10.52 -3.58 9.90
C ALA A 248 9.70 -2.31 9.57
N VAL A 249 9.14 -1.65 10.59
CA VAL A 249 8.39 -0.39 10.39
C VAL A 249 9.33 0.74 9.98
N ASP A 250 10.51 0.84 10.62
CA ASP A 250 11.47 1.92 10.37
C ASP A 250 12.02 1.87 8.95
N ILE A 251 12.37 0.69 8.45
CA ILE A 251 12.85 0.55 7.07
C ILE A 251 11.76 0.87 6.04
N LEU A 252 10.53 0.42 6.26
CA LEU A 252 9.40 0.73 5.37
C LEU A 252 9.10 2.23 5.36
N ARG A 253 9.15 2.87 6.53
CA ARG A 253 9.01 4.31 6.68
C ARG A 253 10.10 5.06 5.93
N ALA A 254 11.37 4.76 6.19
CA ALA A 254 12.49 5.45 5.57
C ALA A 254 12.49 5.36 4.05
N ILE A 255 12.23 4.17 3.48
CA ILE A 255 12.10 3.99 2.03
C ILE A 255 10.92 4.81 1.48
N THR A 256 9.80 4.83 2.19
CA THR A 256 8.62 5.61 1.78
C THR A 256 8.90 7.11 1.82
N ASP A 257 9.58 7.60 2.87
CA ASP A 257 9.95 9.01 3.04
C ASP A 257 10.89 9.52 1.94
N VAL A 258 11.92 8.74 1.61
CA VAL A 258 12.84 9.05 0.50
C VAL A 258 12.08 9.26 -0.82
N TRP A 259 11.07 8.43 -1.08
CA TRP A 259 10.28 8.51 -2.29
C TRP A 259 9.23 9.63 -2.24
N GLN A 260 8.45 9.71 -1.16
CA GLN A 260 7.33 10.66 -1.09
C GLN A 260 7.77 12.12 -1.05
N ASN A 261 8.94 12.40 -0.48
CA ASN A 261 9.50 13.75 -0.34
C ASN A 261 10.19 14.26 -1.61
N ASN A 262 10.30 13.43 -2.64
CA ASN A 262 10.90 13.83 -3.91
C ASN A 262 9.83 14.23 -4.94
N ASN A 263 9.69 15.52 -5.18
CA ASN A 263 8.70 16.10 -6.11
C ASN A 263 8.80 15.54 -7.54
N ARG A 264 9.95 15.02 -7.95
CA ARG A 264 10.15 14.38 -9.26
C ARG A 264 9.11 13.30 -9.53
N TYR A 265 8.75 12.53 -8.50
CA TYR A 265 7.76 11.44 -8.59
C TYR A 265 6.32 11.90 -8.37
N ARG A 266 6.10 13.22 -8.19
CA ARG A 266 4.77 13.82 -8.09
C ARG A 266 4.33 14.55 -9.36
N VAL A 267 5.26 14.91 -10.26
CA VAL A 267 4.96 15.67 -11.49
C VAL A 267 4.02 14.92 -12.44
N SER A 268 4.19 13.62 -12.57
CA SER A 268 3.42 12.80 -13.52
C SER A 268 2.93 11.51 -12.89
N ARG A 269 1.62 11.30 -12.88
CA ARG A 269 1.02 10.05 -12.37
C ARG A 269 1.53 8.78 -13.05
N ALA A 270 1.93 8.87 -14.31
CA ALA A 270 2.49 7.73 -15.05
C ALA A 270 3.87 7.31 -14.54
N LYS A 271 4.64 8.26 -13.98
CA LYS A 271 5.99 8.05 -13.45
C LYS A 271 6.08 8.24 -11.92
N ALA A 272 4.97 8.08 -11.21
CA ALA A 272 4.89 8.38 -9.78
C ALA A 272 5.22 7.19 -8.86
N ARG A 273 5.22 5.94 -9.35
CA ARG A 273 5.52 4.75 -8.53
C ARG A 273 7.01 4.70 -8.15
N ILE A 274 7.30 4.14 -6.96
CA ILE A 274 8.67 4.02 -6.43
C ILE A 274 9.63 3.28 -7.39
N LYS A 275 9.15 2.43 -8.28
CA LYS A 275 9.98 1.77 -9.28
C LYS A 275 10.77 2.76 -10.16
N PHE A 276 10.26 3.96 -10.38
CA PHE A 276 10.95 4.99 -11.14
C PHE A 276 12.07 5.64 -10.32
N LEU A 277 11.95 5.72 -8.98
CA LEU A 277 13.06 6.07 -8.11
C LEU A 277 14.20 5.04 -8.25
N VAL A 278 13.83 3.75 -8.26
CA VAL A 278 14.82 2.67 -8.43
C VAL A 278 15.40 2.63 -9.84
N ASP A 279 14.63 2.98 -10.87
CA ASP A 279 15.15 3.15 -12.24
C ASP A 279 16.17 4.30 -12.31
N ASP A 280 15.91 5.43 -11.62
CA ASP A 280 16.73 6.64 -11.65
C ASP A 280 18.05 6.49 -10.84
N TYR A 281 18.02 5.86 -9.68
CA TYR A 281 19.16 5.84 -8.74
C TYR A 281 19.80 4.45 -8.55
N GLY A 282 19.16 3.40 -9.05
CA GLY A 282 19.57 2.02 -8.78
C GLY A 282 19.33 1.62 -7.31
N PRO A 283 19.42 0.32 -6.98
CA PRO A 283 19.23 -0.16 -5.61
C PRO A 283 20.26 0.42 -4.63
N GLU A 284 21.52 0.56 -5.04
CA GLU A 284 22.60 1.12 -4.23
C GLU A 284 22.38 2.61 -3.94
N GLY A 285 21.89 3.38 -4.92
CA GLY A 285 21.53 4.78 -4.73
C GLY A 285 20.35 4.94 -3.77
N VAL A 286 19.33 4.12 -3.91
CA VAL A 286 18.19 4.09 -2.99
C VAL A 286 18.65 3.70 -1.58
N ARG A 287 19.52 2.71 -1.42
CA ARG A 287 20.09 2.33 -0.14
C ARG A 287 20.77 3.50 0.55
N ARG A 288 21.67 4.22 -0.14
CA ARG A 288 22.35 5.41 0.45
C ARG A 288 21.36 6.46 0.92
N MET A 289 20.33 6.77 0.13
CA MET A 289 19.27 7.72 0.52
C MET A 289 18.51 7.25 1.76
N VAL A 290 18.26 5.95 1.88
CA VAL A 290 17.59 5.36 3.05
C VAL A 290 18.48 5.41 4.28
N GLU A 291 19.77 5.12 4.16
CA GLU A 291 20.75 5.23 5.24
C GLU A 291 20.89 6.69 5.73
N GLU A 292 20.90 7.65 4.82
CA GLU A 292 20.85 9.09 5.15
C GLU A 292 19.56 9.46 5.91
N GLN A 293 18.40 8.97 5.45
CA GLN A 293 17.10 9.19 6.10
C GLN A 293 17.04 8.56 7.51
N LEU A 294 17.69 7.41 7.71
CA LEU A 294 17.77 6.73 9.01
C LEU A 294 18.84 7.34 9.94
N GLY A 295 19.80 8.07 9.39
CA GLY A 295 20.98 8.58 10.13
C GLY A 295 21.97 7.48 10.55
N ARG A 296 21.91 6.31 9.92
CA ARG A 296 22.81 5.19 10.18
C ARG A 296 22.94 4.28 8.96
N SER A 297 24.03 3.52 8.90
CA SER A 297 24.20 2.45 7.92
C SER A 297 23.30 1.27 8.21
N LEU A 298 22.88 0.59 7.17
CA LEU A 298 22.18 -0.69 7.24
C LEU A 298 23.18 -1.84 7.22
N GLU A 299 22.82 -2.94 7.87
CA GLU A 299 23.64 -4.13 7.90
C GLU A 299 23.74 -4.76 6.50
N ASP A 300 24.99 -5.04 6.04
CA ASP A 300 25.25 -5.63 4.73
C ASP A 300 24.78 -7.08 4.62
N GLY A 301 24.38 -7.45 3.42
CA GLY A 301 23.99 -8.81 3.07
C GLY A 301 22.53 -9.10 3.42
N SER A 302 21.88 -9.87 2.57
CA SER A 302 20.45 -10.16 2.71
C SER A 302 20.14 -11.33 3.64
N GLY A 303 21.17 -11.99 4.21
CA GLY A 303 21.02 -13.23 4.95
C GLY A 303 20.72 -14.44 4.04
N GLU A 304 20.47 -15.57 4.64
CA GLU A 304 20.16 -16.82 3.93
C GLU A 304 18.66 -17.10 3.98
N VAL A 305 18.08 -17.38 2.82
CA VAL A 305 16.78 -18.01 2.75
C VAL A 305 16.99 -19.52 2.79
N VAL A 306 16.81 -20.11 3.97
CA VAL A 306 16.96 -21.55 4.14
C VAL A 306 15.72 -22.21 3.57
N PRO A 307 15.83 -23.00 2.47
CA PRO A 307 14.68 -23.78 1.99
C PRO A 307 14.20 -24.68 3.11
N GLY A 308 12.89 -24.76 3.26
CA GLY A 308 12.27 -25.68 4.22
C GLY A 308 12.78 -27.10 4.02
N LYS A 309 13.03 -27.79 5.13
CA LYS A 309 13.43 -29.19 5.15
C LYS A 309 12.26 -30.09 4.80
#